data_b4c214ec4b19d7bb75c0cb5152337ec8
#
_entry.id   b4c214ec4b19d7bb75c0cb5152337ec8
#
_cell.length_a   1.000
_cell.length_b   1.000
_cell.length_c   1.000
_cell.angle_alpha   90.00
_cell.angle_beta   90.00
_cell.angle_gamma   90.00
#
_symmetry.space_group_name_H-M   'P 1'
#
loop_
_entity.id
_entity.type
_entity.pdbx_description
1 polymer ?
#
loop_
_entity_poly.entity_id
_entity_poly.type
_entity_poly.pdbx_seq_one_letter_code
_entity_poly.pdbx_strand_id
1 'polypeptide(L)'
;MLGYLAPIAGKPHDVTVFSRPGCPFCAKAKGLLRDAGIEFEELVLNKDYTDRTLRAVANATTYPQVFVDGSLVGGSDKLESWLQDNGKITSRDAA
;
A
#
# COMPACT_ATOMS: atom_id res chain seq x y z
N MET A 1 14.04 -26.22 -8.65
CA MET A 1 14.05 -25.86 -8.28
C MET A 1 14.22 -25.54 -7.85
N LEU A 2 14.43 -25.15 -7.97
CA LEU A 2 14.63 -24.66 -7.52
C LEU A 2 14.53 -23.96 -6.93
N GLY A 3 14.88 -24.02 -6.83
CA GLY A 3 14.90 -23.07 -5.99
C GLY A 3 14.13 -22.07 -6.00
N TYR A 4 14.10 -22.17 -6.51
CA TYR A 4 13.54 -21.37 -6.39
C TYR A 4 12.87 -21.24 -5.71
N LEU A 5 12.74 -21.81 -5.73
CA LEU A 5 12.20 -21.64 -4.75
C LEU A 5 12.43 -20.55 -3.83
N ALA A 6 13.51 -20.08 -3.66
CA ALA A 6 13.81 -18.85 -2.98
C ALA A 6 12.88 -17.74 -3.34
N PRO A 7 12.51 -17.61 -4.58
CA PRO A 7 11.55 -16.59 -4.95
C PRO A 7 10.26 -16.67 -4.17
N ILE A 8 9.86 -17.84 -3.83
CA ILE A 8 8.63 -17.98 -3.06
C ILE A 8 8.82 -17.43 -1.66
N ALA A 9 9.92 -17.74 -1.05
CA ALA A 9 10.22 -17.24 0.28
C ALA A 9 10.33 -15.73 0.27
N GLY A 10 10.87 -15.17 -0.80
CA GLY A 10 11.04 -13.73 -0.90
C GLY A 10 9.94 -13.03 -1.65
N LYS A 11 8.85 -13.72 -1.95
CA LYS A 11 7.79 -13.14 -2.74
C LYS A 11 7.23 -11.88 -2.05
N PRO A 12 7.21 -10.75 -2.76
CA PRO A 12 6.68 -9.55 -2.16
C PRO A 12 5.17 -9.62 -2.03
N HIS A 13 4.64 -8.77 -1.17
CA HIS A 13 3.21 -8.59 -1.08
C HIS A 13 2.67 -7.93 -2.35
N ASP A 14 1.43 -8.23 -2.65
CA ASP A 14 0.72 -7.62 -3.77
C ASP A 14 0.02 -6.38 -3.25
N VAL A 15 0.59 -5.21 -3.50
CA VAL A 15 0.12 -3.96 -2.91
C VAL A 15 -0.46 -3.04 -3.97
N THR A 16 -1.64 -2.51 -3.70
CA THR A 16 -2.31 -1.54 -4.57
C THR A 16 -2.71 -0.32 -3.75
N VAL A 17 -2.40 0.86 -4.27
CA VAL A 17 -2.72 2.13 -3.63
C VAL A 17 -3.73 2.88 -4.48
N PHE A 18 -4.92 3.14 -3.93
CA PHE A 18 -5.91 4.01 -4.58
C PHE A 18 -5.63 5.43 -4.10
N SER A 19 -5.20 6.27 -5.03
CA SER A 19 -4.80 7.65 -4.73
C SER A 19 -5.62 8.65 -5.53
N ARG A 20 -5.42 9.94 -5.24
CA ARG A 20 -5.97 11.03 -6.04
C ARG A 20 -4.92 12.12 -6.20
N PRO A 21 -5.05 12.97 -7.24
CA PRO A 21 -4.10 14.06 -7.42
C PRO A 21 -4.11 15.02 -6.24
N GLY A 22 -2.94 15.54 -5.89
CA GLY A 22 -2.83 16.55 -4.84
C GLY A 22 -3.08 16.08 -3.44
N CYS A 23 -2.96 14.78 -3.18
CA CYS A 23 -3.25 14.21 -1.87
C CYS A 23 -1.97 13.99 -1.09
N PRO A 24 -1.73 14.77 0.00
CA PRO A 24 -0.49 14.60 0.78
C PRO A 24 -0.40 13.25 1.46
N PHE A 25 -1.50 12.72 1.95
CA PHE A 25 -1.47 11.41 2.59
C PHE A 25 -1.24 10.29 1.58
N CYS A 26 -1.64 10.49 0.33
CA CYS A 26 -1.31 9.54 -0.73
C CYS A 26 0.19 9.53 -0.97
N ALA A 27 0.81 10.71 -0.99
CA ALA A 27 2.26 10.81 -1.14
C ALA A 27 2.97 10.15 0.04
N LYS A 28 2.45 10.33 1.24
CA LYS A 28 3.01 9.70 2.43
C LYS A 28 2.96 8.18 2.31
N ALA A 29 1.82 7.63 1.92
CA ALA A 29 1.67 6.18 1.79
C ALA A 29 2.65 5.63 0.77
N LYS A 30 2.78 6.28 -0.37
CA LYS A 30 3.71 5.83 -1.41
C LYS A 30 5.15 5.89 -0.92
N GLY A 31 5.49 6.95 -0.19
CA GLY A 31 6.82 7.07 0.39
C GLY A 31 7.13 5.98 1.39
N LEU A 32 6.17 5.64 2.23
CA LEU A 32 6.33 4.55 3.20
C LEU A 32 6.62 3.23 2.50
N LEU A 33 5.90 2.96 1.42
CA LEU A 33 6.10 1.71 0.68
C LEU A 33 7.46 1.68 -0.01
N ARG A 34 7.86 2.80 -0.61
CA ARG A 34 9.18 2.89 -1.24
C ARG A 34 10.29 2.69 -0.23
N ASP A 35 10.17 3.34 0.93
CA ASP A 35 11.19 3.23 1.97
C ASP A 35 11.29 1.81 2.51
N ALA A 36 10.18 1.09 2.51
CA ALA A 36 10.17 -0.30 2.95
C ALA A 36 10.61 -1.27 1.86
N GLY A 37 10.90 -0.77 0.67
CA GLY A 37 11.31 -1.63 -0.44
C GLY A 37 10.18 -2.44 -1.04
N ILE A 38 8.96 -1.98 -0.89
CA ILE A 38 7.78 -2.70 -1.37
C ILE A 38 7.29 -2.06 -2.66
N GLU A 39 7.20 -2.88 -3.70
CA GLU A 39 6.62 -2.43 -4.96
C GLU A 39 5.10 -2.41 -4.85
N PHE A 40 4.48 -1.47 -5.53
CA PHE A 40 3.03 -1.31 -5.48
C PHE A 40 2.51 -0.77 -6.80
N GLU A 41 1.23 -1.02 -7.04
CA GLU A 41 0.51 -0.42 -8.16
C GLU A 41 -0.27 0.78 -7.63
N GLU A 42 -0.17 1.89 -8.32
CA GLU A 42 -0.94 3.08 -7.97
C GLU A 42 -2.07 3.27 -8.98
N LEU A 43 -3.30 3.38 -8.48
CA LEU A 43 -4.46 3.71 -9.29
C LEU A 43 -4.91 5.11 -8.92
N VAL A 44 -5.05 5.97 -9.92
CA VAL A 44 -5.30 7.39 -9.72
C VAL A 44 -6.75 7.72 -10.04
N LEU A 45 -7.41 8.43 -9.14
CA LEU A 45 -8.81 8.82 -9.28
C LEU A 45 -9.05 9.55 -10.60
N ASN A 46 -10.12 9.14 -11.29
CA ASN A 46 -10.57 9.70 -12.57
C ASN A 46 -9.62 9.43 -13.73
N LYS A 47 -8.55 8.72 -13.48
CA LYS A 47 -7.68 8.21 -14.53
C LYS A 47 -7.82 6.70 -14.64
N ASP A 48 -7.75 6.02 -13.50
CA ASP A 48 -7.78 4.55 -13.43
C ASP A 48 -9.05 4.02 -12.80
N TYR A 49 -9.77 4.85 -12.03
CA TYR A 49 -11.00 4.43 -11.36
C TYR A 49 -11.81 5.68 -10.98
N THR A 50 -13.02 5.45 -10.46
CA THR A 50 -13.91 6.54 -10.00
C THR A 50 -14.18 6.39 -8.51
N ASP A 51 -14.72 7.46 -7.90
CA ASP A 51 -15.14 7.39 -6.50
C ASP A 51 -16.12 6.26 -6.24
N ARG A 52 -16.98 6.01 -7.20
CA ARG A 52 -17.97 4.93 -7.05
C ARG A 52 -17.26 3.59 -6.90
N THR A 53 -16.23 3.36 -7.70
CA THR A 53 -15.46 2.12 -7.62
C THR A 53 -14.79 2.00 -6.25
N LEU A 54 -14.20 3.08 -5.77
CA LEU A 54 -13.54 3.04 -4.48
C LEU A 54 -14.52 2.74 -3.37
N ARG A 55 -15.69 3.35 -3.37
CA ARG A 55 -16.70 3.06 -2.36
C ARG A 55 -17.11 1.61 -2.39
N ALA A 56 -17.18 1.03 -3.59
CA ALA A 56 -17.58 -0.37 -3.73
C ALA A 56 -16.55 -1.33 -3.15
N VAL A 57 -15.27 -1.07 -3.35
CA VAL A 57 -14.23 -2.02 -2.94
C VAL A 57 -13.69 -1.73 -1.55
N ALA A 58 -13.64 -0.48 -1.13
CA ALA A 58 -13.07 -0.10 0.16
C ALA A 58 -14.12 0.34 1.18
N ASN A 59 -15.34 0.55 0.74
CA ASN A 59 -16.41 1.06 1.59
C ASN A 59 -15.98 2.37 2.28
N ALA A 60 -15.29 3.22 1.54
CA ALA A 60 -14.74 4.46 2.07
C ALA A 60 -14.68 5.52 0.99
N THR A 61 -14.60 6.77 1.42
CA THR A 61 -14.50 7.92 0.51
C THR A 61 -13.25 8.75 0.77
N THR A 62 -12.33 8.24 1.55
CA THR A 62 -11.09 8.94 1.88
C THR A 62 -9.92 8.34 1.10
N TYR A 63 -8.83 9.09 1.05
CA TYR A 63 -7.64 8.71 0.30
C TYR A 63 -6.41 8.88 1.17
N PRO A 64 -5.40 8.04 1.00
CA PRO A 64 -5.37 6.89 0.12
C PRO A 64 -6.12 5.71 0.70
N GLN A 65 -6.36 4.68 -0.12
CA GLN A 65 -6.83 3.39 0.37
C GLN A 65 -5.85 2.34 -0.14
N VAL A 66 -5.21 1.63 0.76
CA VAL A 66 -4.16 0.68 0.45
C VAL A 66 -4.65 -0.74 0.67
N PHE A 67 -4.45 -1.57 -0.34
CA PHE A 67 -4.78 -3.00 -0.27
C PHE A 67 -3.50 -3.79 -0.29
N VAL A 68 -3.41 -4.80 0.55
CA VAL A 68 -2.28 -5.73 0.57
C VAL A 68 -2.84 -7.14 0.43
N ASP A 69 -2.38 -7.84 -0.61
CA ASP A 69 -2.80 -9.22 -0.89
C ASP A 69 -4.31 -9.35 -0.95
N GLY A 70 -4.98 -8.35 -1.51
CA GLY A 70 -6.42 -8.35 -1.70
C GLY A 70 -7.22 -7.91 -0.49
N SER A 71 -6.57 -7.57 0.62
CA SER A 71 -7.25 -7.14 1.84
C SER A 71 -7.01 -5.66 2.10
N LEU A 72 -8.04 -4.96 2.50
CA LEU A 72 -7.95 -3.54 2.78
C LEU A 72 -7.15 -3.29 4.05
N VAL A 73 -6.09 -2.49 3.93
CA VAL A 73 -5.34 -2.00 5.10
C VAL A 73 -5.93 -0.67 5.55
N GLY A 74 -6.14 0.25 4.62
CA GLY A 74 -6.72 1.55 4.92
C GLY A 74 -5.86 2.70 4.44
N GLY A 75 -5.90 3.82 5.16
CA GLY A 75 -5.15 5.01 4.80
C GLY A 75 -3.69 4.95 5.22
N SER A 76 -3.00 6.10 5.15
CA SER A 76 -1.57 6.13 5.39
C SER A 76 -1.20 5.74 6.83
N ASP A 77 -2.01 6.11 7.81
CA ASP A 77 -1.74 5.75 9.19
C ASP A 77 -1.91 4.24 9.43
N LYS A 78 -2.92 3.65 8.82
CA LYS A 78 -3.11 2.21 8.92
C LYS A 78 -1.99 1.47 8.21
N LEU A 79 -1.54 2.00 7.08
CA LEU A 79 -0.41 1.42 6.36
C LEU A 79 0.85 1.46 7.22
N GLU A 80 1.08 2.59 7.88
CA GLU A 80 2.25 2.71 8.73
C GLU A 80 2.24 1.66 9.84
N SER A 81 1.08 1.48 10.49
CA SER A 81 0.94 0.45 11.51
C SER A 81 1.18 -0.93 10.95
N TRP A 82 0.64 -1.21 9.77
CA TRP A 82 0.83 -2.51 9.13
C TRP A 82 2.31 -2.78 8.85
N LEU A 83 3.01 -1.76 8.37
CA LEU A 83 4.43 -1.89 8.07
C LEU A 83 5.23 -2.16 9.34
N GLN A 84 4.92 -1.47 10.42
CA GLN A 84 5.58 -1.69 11.70
C GLN A 84 5.32 -3.10 12.22
N ASP A 85 4.07 -3.53 12.16
CA ASP A 85 3.69 -4.86 12.65
C ASP A 85 4.34 -5.97 11.87
N ASN A 86 4.67 -5.72 10.61
CA ASN A 86 5.29 -6.72 9.76
C ASN A 86 6.81 -6.53 9.64
N GLY A 87 7.38 -5.70 10.48
CA GLY A 87 8.82 -5.52 10.53
C GLY A 87 9.43 -4.83 9.32
N LYS A 88 8.63 -4.05 8.61
CA LYS A 88 9.09 -3.42 7.37
C LYS A 88 9.71 -2.06 7.58
N ILE A 89 9.41 -1.39 8.69
CA ILE A 89 10.02 -0.11 9.02
C ILE A 89 10.45 -0.14 10.47
N THR A 90 11.69 -0.47 10.68
CA THR A 90 12.22 -0.55 12.02
C THR A 90 13.15 0.60 12.34
N SER A 91 13.87 1.07 11.36
CA SER A 91 14.89 2.08 11.59
C SER A 91 14.31 3.38 12.07
N ARG A 92 13.15 3.75 11.63
CA ARG A 92 12.56 5.01 12.05
C ARG A 92 12.18 4.98 13.51
N ASP A 93 11.86 3.80 14.00
CA ASP A 93 11.56 3.67 15.43
C ASP A 93 12.81 3.84 16.25
N ALA A 94 13.91 3.38 15.72
CA ALA A 94 15.18 3.56 16.39
C ALA A 94 15.59 5.01 16.41
N ALA A 95 15.13 5.76 15.44
CA ALA A 95 15.40 7.17 15.44
C ALA A 95 14.56 7.87 16.49
#